data_7ce16787d596ff0c4af5b777d54332e3
#
_entry.id   7ce16787d596ff0c4af5b777d54332e3
#
_cell.length_a   1.000
_cell.length_b   1.000
_cell.length_c   1.000
_cell.angle_alpha   90.00
_cell.angle_beta   90.00
_cell.angle_gamma   90.00
#
_symmetry.space_group_name_H-M   'P 1'
#
loop_
_entity.id
_entity.type
_entity.pdbx_description
1 polymer ?
#
loop_
_entity_poly.entity_id
_entity_poly.type
_entity_poly.pdbx_seq_one_letter_code
_entity_poly.pdbx_strand_id
1 'polypeptide(L)'
;MNMERIGQTLNEDAKGVYVISATPFTDDGSLDYPSLDRLIDFYFEQGVHGLTLLGVMGEAPKLNSQEQSQFMCHALRRIDGRRPVIVGVSNPGIDNLVALSREAMDAGAAGVMVSGIPGLKTDEQVFGYFSKVIDALGANIPVCLQDYPPTTTVYLSISVINRLINNFPSIKMFKHEDCPGHRKLSSLRRAPQADGTRPVSILSGNG
;
A
#
# COMPACT_ATOMS: atom_id res chain seq x y z
N MET A 1 -23.89 19.38 2.19
CA MET A 1 -23.44 19.72 0.83
C MET A 1 -22.20 18.89 0.59
N ASN A 2 -22.37 17.69 -0.03
CA ASN A 2 -21.28 16.80 -0.36
C ASN A 2 -20.43 17.46 -1.45
N MET A 3 -19.31 18.08 -1.09
CA MET A 3 -18.25 18.29 -2.05
C MET A 3 -17.78 16.91 -2.47
N GLU A 4 -18.05 16.55 -3.71
CA GLU A 4 -17.48 15.36 -4.35
C GLU A 4 -15.96 15.38 -4.12
N ARG A 5 -15.46 14.42 -3.33
CA ARG A 5 -14.04 14.14 -3.19
C ARG A 5 -13.54 13.47 -4.48
N ILE A 6 -13.72 14.17 -5.61
CA ILE A 6 -13.28 13.73 -6.92
C ILE A 6 -11.77 13.99 -6.98
N GLY A 7 -10.96 12.96 -6.97
CA GLY A 7 -9.59 13.07 -7.40
C GLY A 7 -8.49 12.40 -6.56
N GLN A 8 -8.81 11.65 -5.53
CA GLN A 8 -7.76 11.05 -4.68
C GLN A 8 -7.77 9.52 -4.58
N THR A 9 -8.61 8.86 -5.35
CA THR A 9 -8.57 7.39 -5.45
C THR A 9 -7.31 6.97 -6.21
N LEU A 10 -6.61 5.98 -5.66
CA LEU A 10 -5.42 5.41 -6.29
C LEU A 10 -5.75 4.88 -7.69
N ASN A 11 -4.98 5.27 -8.69
CA ASN A 11 -5.14 4.88 -10.07
C ASN A 11 -3.79 4.52 -10.73
N GLU A 12 -3.84 4.12 -11.98
CA GLU A 12 -2.68 3.67 -12.76
C GLU A 12 -1.72 4.80 -13.12
N ASP A 13 -2.15 6.05 -13.05
CA ASP A 13 -1.36 7.23 -13.39
C ASP A 13 -0.63 7.83 -12.18
N ALA A 14 -0.82 7.26 -10.99
CA ALA A 14 -0.17 7.72 -9.77
C ALA A 14 1.36 7.72 -9.93
N LYS A 15 1.99 8.84 -9.59
CA LYS A 15 3.44 9.06 -9.75
C LYS A 15 3.98 10.03 -8.71
N GLY A 16 5.30 10.05 -8.59
CA GLY A 16 5.99 10.93 -7.65
C GLY A 16 6.37 10.22 -6.36
N VAL A 17 6.58 10.98 -5.31
CA VAL A 17 7.06 10.50 -4.01
C VAL A 17 5.87 10.20 -3.09
N TYR A 18 5.70 8.94 -2.73
CA TYR A 18 4.78 8.48 -1.69
C TYR A 18 5.61 8.13 -0.47
N VAL A 19 5.71 9.05 0.48
CA VAL A 19 6.53 8.85 1.68
C VAL A 19 5.91 7.79 2.57
N ILE A 20 6.75 6.88 3.11
CA ILE A 20 6.30 5.93 4.13
C ILE A 20 6.41 6.65 5.47
N SER A 21 5.27 6.98 6.06
CA SER A 21 5.24 7.66 7.35
C SER A 21 5.77 6.77 8.46
N ALA A 22 6.65 7.34 9.28
CA ALA A 22 6.97 6.76 10.59
C ALA A 22 5.76 6.89 11.53
N THR A 23 5.75 6.07 12.57
CA THR A 23 4.81 6.16 13.69
C THR A 23 5.55 6.75 14.89
N PRO A 24 5.30 8.02 15.26
CA PRO A 24 5.92 8.60 16.45
C PRO A 24 5.37 7.99 17.74
N PHE A 25 6.26 7.75 18.69
CA PHE A 25 5.93 7.28 20.04
C PHE A 25 6.47 8.24 21.08
N THR A 26 5.78 8.31 22.20
CA THR A 26 6.27 8.96 23.43
C THR A 26 7.29 8.05 24.13
N ASP A 27 7.99 8.59 25.14
CA ASP A 27 9.02 7.83 25.88
C ASP A 27 8.45 6.59 26.61
N ASP A 28 7.15 6.58 26.93
CA ASP A 28 6.46 5.45 27.54
C ASP A 28 5.92 4.44 26.51
N GLY A 29 6.16 4.68 25.21
CA GLY A 29 5.74 3.81 24.12
C GLY A 29 4.31 4.03 23.59
N SER A 30 3.61 5.05 24.08
CA SER A 30 2.29 5.42 23.56
C SER A 30 2.39 6.14 22.22
N LEU A 31 1.33 6.18 21.42
CA LEU A 31 1.29 6.94 20.17
C LEU A 31 1.39 8.45 20.43
N ASP A 32 2.34 9.13 19.81
CA ASP A 32 2.53 10.58 19.89
C ASP A 32 1.82 11.30 18.74
N TYR A 33 0.56 11.63 18.93
CA TYR A 33 -0.24 12.35 17.94
C TYR A 33 0.25 13.78 17.66
N PRO A 34 0.70 14.57 18.64
CA PRO A 34 1.30 15.88 18.35
C PRO A 34 2.53 15.80 17.44
N SER A 35 3.39 14.80 17.62
CA SER A 35 4.52 14.57 16.73
C SER A 35 4.08 14.08 15.35
N LEU A 36 3.05 13.25 15.28
CA LEU A 36 2.47 12.83 14.01
C LEU A 36 1.93 14.02 13.20
N ASP A 37 1.23 14.95 13.84
CA ASP A 37 0.73 16.15 13.18
C ASP A 37 1.86 17.01 12.60
N ARG A 38 2.93 17.23 13.35
CA ARG A 38 4.12 17.95 12.86
C ARG A 38 4.82 17.20 11.71
N LEU A 39 4.88 15.89 11.80
CA LEU A 39 5.46 15.05 10.76
C LEU A 39 4.68 15.12 9.45
N ILE A 40 3.35 15.12 9.51
CA ILE A 40 2.48 15.29 8.35
C ILE A 40 2.71 16.67 7.72
N ASP A 41 2.76 17.73 8.53
CA ASP A 41 3.03 19.09 8.03
C ASP A 41 4.41 19.16 7.37
N PHE A 42 5.44 18.58 7.98
CA PHE A 42 6.78 18.47 7.40
C PHE A 42 6.75 17.77 6.02
N TYR A 43 6.05 16.62 5.88
CA TYR A 43 5.94 15.96 4.59
C TYR A 43 5.30 16.86 3.52
N PHE A 44 4.31 17.65 3.88
CA PHE A 44 3.69 18.57 2.94
C PHE A 44 4.62 19.72 2.54
N GLU A 45 5.39 20.26 3.48
CA GLU A 45 6.42 21.26 3.21
C GLU A 45 7.50 20.72 2.26
N GLN A 46 7.85 19.43 2.38
CA GLN A 46 8.79 18.77 1.46
C GLN A 46 8.17 18.44 0.08
N GLY A 47 6.90 18.73 -0.14
CA GLY A 47 6.26 18.56 -1.44
C GLY A 47 5.99 17.13 -1.85
N VAL A 48 5.74 16.21 -0.90
CA VAL A 48 5.39 14.81 -1.22
C VAL A 48 4.10 14.74 -2.04
N HIS A 49 4.03 13.77 -2.93
CA HIS A 49 2.88 13.56 -3.81
C HIS A 49 1.78 12.71 -3.16
N GLY A 50 2.15 11.88 -2.20
CA GLY A 50 1.26 11.02 -1.44
C GLY A 50 1.94 10.50 -0.17
N LEU A 51 1.19 9.78 0.65
CA LEU A 51 1.69 9.16 1.87
C LEU A 51 1.31 7.68 1.89
N THR A 52 2.12 6.88 2.58
CA THR A 52 1.78 5.51 2.96
C THR A 52 1.81 5.41 4.48
N LEU A 53 0.68 5.08 5.09
CA LEU A 53 0.55 4.82 6.52
C LEU A 53 0.65 3.32 6.80
N LEU A 54 1.02 2.94 8.01
CA LEU A 54 1.09 1.55 8.46
C LEU A 54 1.95 0.66 7.54
N GLY A 55 3.00 1.24 6.95
CA GLY A 55 4.03 0.49 6.23
C GLY A 55 5.06 -0.12 7.18
N VAL A 56 6.13 -0.71 6.63
CA VAL A 56 7.23 -1.29 7.41
C VAL A 56 7.92 -0.22 8.27
N MET A 57 8.23 0.95 7.71
CA MET A 57 8.77 2.08 8.49
C MET A 57 7.79 2.62 9.54
N GLY A 58 6.50 2.46 9.31
CA GLY A 58 5.46 2.80 10.29
C GLY A 58 5.27 1.75 11.38
N GLU A 59 6.11 0.72 11.40
CA GLU A 59 6.15 -0.31 12.44
C GLU A 59 4.79 -1.00 12.68
N ALA A 60 3.94 -1.07 11.65
CA ALA A 60 2.57 -1.58 11.75
C ALA A 60 2.45 -2.94 12.49
N PRO A 61 3.37 -3.92 12.31
CA PRO A 61 3.27 -5.19 13.05
C PRO A 61 3.48 -5.08 14.56
N LYS A 62 3.99 -3.94 15.05
CA LYS A 62 4.20 -3.67 16.48
C LYS A 62 3.00 -2.99 17.14
N LEU A 63 2.06 -2.50 16.34
CA LEU A 63 0.82 -1.88 16.82
C LEU A 63 -0.27 -2.95 16.96
N ASN A 64 -1.05 -2.89 18.02
CA ASN A 64 -2.28 -3.67 18.10
C ASN A 64 -3.34 -3.09 17.13
N SER A 65 -4.43 -3.81 16.92
CA SER A 65 -5.46 -3.40 15.94
C SER A 65 -6.14 -2.08 16.29
N GLN A 66 -6.30 -1.78 17.57
CA GLN A 66 -6.88 -0.51 18.02
C GLN A 66 -5.91 0.66 17.77
N GLU A 67 -4.63 0.49 18.04
CA GLU A 67 -3.60 1.51 17.75
C GLU A 67 -3.48 1.75 16.25
N GLN A 68 -3.51 0.70 15.41
CA GLN A 68 -3.50 0.83 13.96
C GLN A 68 -4.68 1.68 13.47
N SER A 69 -5.90 1.37 13.94
CA SER A 69 -7.11 2.10 13.61
C SER A 69 -7.03 3.57 14.06
N GLN A 70 -6.67 3.81 15.31
CA GLN A 70 -6.59 5.17 15.88
C GLN A 70 -5.54 6.02 15.17
N PHE A 71 -4.33 5.48 14.94
CA PHE A 71 -3.25 6.14 14.22
C PHE A 71 -3.69 6.52 12.79
N MET A 72 -4.22 5.53 12.06
CA MET A 72 -4.70 5.73 10.69
C MET A 72 -5.79 6.79 10.60
N CYS A 73 -6.83 6.67 11.42
CA CYS A 73 -7.94 7.62 11.41
C CYS A 73 -7.51 9.03 11.81
N HIS A 74 -6.59 9.17 12.77
CA HIS A 74 -6.03 10.47 13.14
C HIS A 74 -5.27 11.09 11.96
N ALA A 75 -4.35 10.32 11.36
CA ALA A 75 -3.56 10.79 10.23
C ALA A 75 -4.44 11.18 9.03
N LEU A 76 -5.43 10.34 8.66
CA LEU A 76 -6.35 10.63 7.56
C LEU A 76 -7.16 11.90 7.79
N ARG A 77 -7.66 12.12 9.01
CA ARG A 77 -8.34 13.39 9.38
C ARG A 77 -7.40 14.59 9.28
N ARG A 78 -6.15 14.45 9.76
CA ARG A 78 -5.15 15.54 9.69
C ARG A 78 -4.77 15.87 8.25
N ILE A 79 -4.64 14.87 7.39
CA ILE A 79 -4.33 15.03 5.97
C ILE A 79 -5.51 15.66 5.22
N ASP A 80 -6.73 15.33 5.62
CA ASP A 80 -7.99 15.89 5.08
C ASP A 80 -8.04 15.91 3.54
N GLY A 81 -7.65 14.81 2.93
CA GLY A 81 -7.71 14.67 1.48
C GLY A 81 -6.73 15.55 0.69
N ARG A 82 -5.81 16.30 1.31
CA ARG A 82 -4.83 17.16 0.61
C ARG A 82 -3.83 16.40 -0.25
N ARG A 83 -3.60 15.13 0.04
CA ARG A 83 -2.77 14.20 -0.72
C ARG A 83 -3.37 12.79 -0.65
N PRO A 84 -3.20 11.96 -1.69
CA PRO A 84 -3.62 10.57 -1.64
C PRO A 84 -2.84 9.80 -0.56
N VAL A 85 -3.56 8.98 0.20
CA VAL A 85 -2.99 8.15 1.25
C VAL A 85 -3.24 6.68 0.94
N ILE A 86 -2.18 5.89 0.95
CA ILE A 86 -2.24 4.43 0.86
C ILE A 86 -2.06 3.88 2.27
N VAL A 87 -2.88 2.91 2.67
CA VAL A 87 -2.78 2.29 3.99
C VAL A 87 -2.28 0.85 3.87
N GLY A 88 -1.19 0.52 4.56
CA GLY A 88 -0.71 -0.84 4.70
C GLY A 88 -1.67 -1.66 5.56
N VAL A 89 -2.21 -2.73 5.00
CA VAL A 89 -3.23 -3.56 5.66
C VAL A 89 -2.83 -5.02 5.76
N SER A 90 -1.59 -5.36 5.41
CA SER A 90 -1.12 -6.74 5.40
C SER A 90 -1.28 -7.41 6.76
N ASN A 91 -2.01 -8.52 6.79
CA ASN A 91 -2.27 -9.31 7.99
C ASN A 91 -2.42 -10.79 7.59
N PRO A 92 -1.87 -11.75 8.35
CA PRO A 92 -2.09 -13.16 8.09
C PRO A 92 -3.57 -13.59 8.14
N GLY A 93 -4.38 -12.93 8.97
CA GLY A 93 -5.83 -13.10 9.03
C GLY A 93 -6.52 -12.23 8.00
N ILE A 94 -7.13 -12.83 6.97
CA ILE A 94 -7.80 -12.09 5.88
C ILE A 94 -8.92 -11.21 6.42
N ASP A 95 -9.69 -11.67 7.38
CA ASP A 95 -10.79 -10.88 7.95
C ASP A 95 -10.29 -9.61 8.65
N ASN A 96 -9.15 -9.68 9.35
CA ASN A 96 -8.51 -8.50 9.95
C ASN A 96 -8.03 -7.52 8.86
N LEU A 97 -7.43 -8.04 7.78
CA LEU A 97 -7.01 -7.25 6.64
C LEU A 97 -8.20 -6.54 6.00
N VAL A 98 -9.31 -7.25 5.77
CA VAL A 98 -10.54 -6.68 5.17
C VAL A 98 -11.17 -5.64 6.09
N ALA A 99 -11.22 -5.90 7.40
CA ALA A 99 -11.78 -4.95 8.37
C ALA A 99 -11.01 -3.62 8.36
N LEU A 100 -9.67 -3.67 8.48
CA LEU A 100 -8.83 -2.48 8.43
C LEU A 100 -8.91 -1.77 7.07
N SER A 101 -9.02 -2.53 5.97
CA SER A 101 -9.16 -1.95 4.63
C SER A 101 -10.45 -1.15 4.46
N ARG A 102 -11.57 -1.69 4.93
CA ARG A 102 -12.85 -0.99 4.88
C ARG A 102 -12.82 0.28 5.73
N GLU A 103 -12.31 0.19 6.95
CA GLU A 103 -12.14 1.35 7.82
C GLU A 103 -11.26 2.43 7.18
N ALA A 104 -10.15 2.03 6.54
CA ALA A 104 -9.27 2.95 5.82
C ALA A 104 -10.00 3.68 4.69
N MET A 105 -10.76 2.96 3.86
CA MET A 105 -11.50 3.54 2.76
C MET A 105 -12.62 4.47 3.26
N ASP A 106 -13.35 4.07 4.31
CA ASP A 106 -14.39 4.88 4.94
C ASP A 106 -13.82 6.17 5.55
N ALA A 107 -12.59 6.10 6.09
CA ALA A 107 -11.86 7.26 6.61
C ALA A 107 -11.23 8.16 5.52
N GLY A 108 -11.32 7.77 4.24
CA GLY A 108 -10.87 8.58 3.10
C GLY A 108 -9.48 8.23 2.55
N ALA A 109 -8.99 7.01 2.77
CA ALA A 109 -7.80 6.53 2.10
C ALA A 109 -8.00 6.43 0.57
N ALA A 110 -6.94 6.61 -0.20
CA ALA A 110 -6.94 6.48 -1.66
C ALA A 110 -6.93 5.01 -2.11
N GLY A 111 -6.41 4.12 -1.27
CA GLY A 111 -6.30 2.69 -1.52
C GLY A 111 -5.52 2.00 -0.41
N VAL A 112 -5.36 0.70 -0.54
CA VAL A 112 -4.66 -0.13 0.45
C VAL A 112 -3.42 -0.78 -0.16
N MET A 113 -2.42 -1.08 0.68
CA MET A 113 -1.21 -1.78 0.27
C MET A 113 -1.18 -3.16 0.91
N VAL A 114 -0.97 -4.18 0.07
CA VAL A 114 -0.92 -5.58 0.47
C VAL A 114 0.40 -6.21 0.03
N SER A 115 1.08 -6.87 0.95
CA SER A 115 2.26 -7.68 0.71
C SER A 115 1.97 -9.18 0.90
N GLY A 116 2.88 -10.02 0.41
CA GLY A 116 2.82 -11.47 0.68
C GLY A 116 3.04 -11.76 2.16
N ILE A 117 2.47 -12.86 2.62
CA ILE A 117 2.73 -13.40 3.97
C ILE A 117 3.87 -14.44 3.91
N PRO A 118 4.68 -14.57 4.98
CA PRO A 118 5.74 -15.57 5.02
C PRO A 118 5.23 -16.99 4.73
N GLY A 119 6.05 -17.77 4.04
CA GLY A 119 5.73 -19.17 3.74
C GLY A 119 5.22 -19.44 2.33
N LEU A 120 4.90 -18.42 1.54
CA LEU A 120 4.58 -18.58 0.12
C LEU A 120 5.88 -18.82 -0.67
N LYS A 121 5.98 -19.97 -1.35
CA LYS A 121 7.22 -20.40 -2.01
C LYS A 121 7.10 -20.58 -3.52
N THR A 122 5.89 -20.72 -4.05
CA THR A 122 5.65 -20.93 -5.47
C THR A 122 4.72 -19.88 -6.05
N ASP A 123 4.81 -19.63 -7.35
CA ASP A 123 3.92 -18.68 -8.03
C ASP A 123 2.44 -19.02 -7.83
N GLU A 124 2.08 -20.31 -7.79
CA GLU A 124 0.70 -20.72 -7.56
C GLU A 124 0.23 -20.40 -6.11
N GLN A 125 1.10 -20.57 -5.12
CA GLN A 125 0.78 -20.16 -3.76
C GLN A 125 0.63 -18.64 -3.63
N VAL A 126 1.54 -17.88 -4.25
CA VAL A 126 1.48 -16.42 -4.31
C VAL A 126 0.21 -15.95 -5.00
N PHE A 127 -0.09 -16.49 -6.20
CA PHE A 127 -1.29 -16.15 -6.94
C PHE A 127 -2.55 -16.48 -6.14
N GLY A 128 -2.63 -17.69 -5.56
CA GLY A 128 -3.77 -18.13 -4.78
C GLY A 128 -4.01 -17.28 -3.52
N TYR A 129 -2.94 -16.85 -2.84
CA TYR A 129 -3.04 -15.94 -1.69
C TYR A 129 -3.60 -14.58 -2.09
N PHE A 130 -2.96 -13.92 -3.07
CA PHE A 130 -3.41 -12.59 -3.49
C PHE A 130 -4.81 -12.62 -4.11
N SER A 131 -5.18 -13.68 -4.85
CA SER A 131 -6.54 -13.83 -5.35
C SER A 131 -7.57 -13.84 -4.23
N LYS A 132 -7.34 -14.66 -3.19
CA LYS A 132 -8.25 -14.71 -2.03
C LYS A 132 -8.36 -13.37 -1.31
N VAL A 133 -7.24 -12.67 -1.14
CA VAL A 133 -7.23 -11.34 -0.49
C VAL A 133 -8.01 -10.34 -1.33
N ILE A 134 -7.74 -10.24 -2.63
CA ILE A 134 -8.37 -9.27 -3.51
C ILE A 134 -9.87 -9.56 -3.68
N ASP A 135 -10.24 -10.84 -3.80
CA ASP A 135 -11.65 -11.23 -3.84
C ASP A 135 -12.39 -10.83 -2.55
N ALA A 136 -11.76 -11.00 -1.39
CA ALA A 136 -12.34 -10.59 -0.09
C ALA A 136 -12.43 -9.07 0.08
N LEU A 137 -11.49 -8.30 -0.50
CA LEU A 137 -11.54 -6.84 -0.55
C LEU A 137 -12.66 -6.33 -1.46
N GLY A 138 -12.95 -7.06 -2.53
CA GLY A 138 -13.89 -6.67 -3.57
C GLY A 138 -13.30 -5.73 -4.62
N ALA A 139 -14.05 -5.50 -5.70
CA ALA A 139 -13.57 -4.76 -6.87
C ALA A 139 -13.38 -3.25 -6.65
N ASN A 140 -13.96 -2.69 -5.61
CA ASN A 140 -14.01 -1.23 -5.40
C ASN A 140 -12.87 -0.67 -4.56
N ILE A 141 -12.07 -1.52 -3.91
CA ILE A 141 -10.92 -1.09 -3.12
C ILE A 141 -9.67 -1.11 -4.00
N PRO A 142 -9.05 0.06 -4.30
CA PRO A 142 -7.81 0.09 -5.06
C PRO A 142 -6.65 -0.51 -4.27
N VAL A 143 -5.86 -1.36 -4.92
CA VAL A 143 -4.77 -2.11 -4.30
C VAL A 143 -3.42 -1.67 -4.86
N CYS A 144 -2.50 -1.36 -3.96
CA CYS A 144 -1.06 -1.31 -4.20
C CYS A 144 -0.48 -2.69 -3.84
N LEU A 145 -0.02 -3.44 -4.84
CA LEU A 145 0.67 -4.70 -4.63
C LEU A 145 2.13 -4.42 -4.22
N GLN A 146 2.55 -4.92 -3.06
CA GLN A 146 3.92 -4.71 -2.56
C GLN A 146 4.78 -5.97 -2.75
N ASP A 147 5.94 -5.79 -3.38
CA ASP A 147 7.00 -6.78 -3.55
C ASP A 147 8.21 -6.39 -2.69
N TYR A 148 8.25 -6.90 -1.44
CA TYR A 148 9.31 -6.57 -0.48
C TYR A 148 9.91 -7.83 0.16
N PRO A 149 10.70 -8.63 -0.60
CA PRO A 149 11.31 -9.87 -0.13
C PRO A 149 12.12 -9.77 1.16
N PRO A 150 12.88 -8.67 1.44
CA PRO A 150 13.64 -8.58 2.68
C PRO A 150 12.82 -8.75 3.97
N THR A 151 11.56 -8.35 3.96
CA THR A 151 10.67 -8.50 5.12
C THR A 151 9.76 -9.71 5.01
N THR A 152 9.18 -9.93 3.81
CA THR A 152 8.19 -10.99 3.61
C THR A 152 8.80 -12.37 3.36
N THR A 153 10.07 -12.42 2.90
CA THR A 153 10.73 -13.62 2.36
C THR A 153 10.02 -14.24 1.15
N VAL A 154 9.09 -13.49 0.53
CA VAL A 154 8.32 -13.91 -0.64
C VAL A 154 8.82 -13.17 -1.86
N TYR A 155 9.22 -13.91 -2.88
CA TYR A 155 9.69 -13.38 -4.15
C TYR A 155 8.57 -13.51 -5.19
N LEU A 156 8.13 -12.38 -5.73
CA LEU A 156 7.14 -12.37 -6.81
C LEU A 156 7.86 -12.45 -8.16
N SER A 157 7.57 -13.49 -8.94
CA SER A 157 8.05 -13.58 -10.32
C SER A 157 7.33 -12.56 -11.21
N ILE A 158 7.96 -12.18 -12.33
CA ILE A 158 7.33 -11.32 -13.34
C ILE A 158 6.03 -11.96 -13.86
N SER A 159 6.03 -13.28 -14.04
CA SER A 159 4.86 -14.05 -14.49
C SER A 159 3.69 -13.89 -13.53
N VAL A 160 3.92 -14.10 -12.23
CA VAL A 160 2.83 -14.00 -11.24
C VAL A 160 2.34 -12.57 -11.06
N ILE A 161 3.24 -11.56 -11.15
CA ILE A 161 2.86 -10.15 -11.10
C ILE A 161 1.95 -9.79 -12.28
N ASN A 162 2.35 -10.13 -13.52
CA ASN A 162 1.54 -9.86 -14.72
C ASN A 162 0.19 -10.59 -14.65
N ARG A 163 0.19 -11.84 -14.19
CA ARG A 163 -1.04 -12.63 -14.01
C ARG A 163 -1.98 -11.96 -13.00
N LEU A 164 -1.47 -11.47 -11.87
CA LEU A 164 -2.27 -10.75 -10.87
C LEU A 164 -2.82 -9.45 -11.45
N ILE A 165 -1.99 -8.63 -12.10
CA ILE A 165 -2.41 -7.36 -12.70
C ILE A 165 -3.53 -7.59 -13.72
N ASN A 166 -3.42 -8.59 -14.58
CA ASN A 166 -4.40 -8.86 -15.62
C ASN A 166 -5.73 -9.41 -15.08
N ASN A 167 -5.68 -10.23 -14.01
CA ASN A 167 -6.88 -10.84 -13.44
C ASN A 167 -7.63 -9.89 -12.48
N PHE A 168 -6.94 -8.92 -11.86
CA PHE A 168 -7.52 -8.07 -10.84
C PHE A 168 -7.41 -6.58 -11.18
N PRO A 169 -8.43 -5.98 -11.82
CA PRO A 169 -8.43 -4.57 -12.20
C PRO A 169 -8.32 -3.59 -11.02
N SER A 170 -8.60 -4.04 -9.79
CA SER A 170 -8.41 -3.26 -8.57
C SER A 170 -6.94 -3.04 -8.21
N ILE A 171 -5.99 -3.84 -8.73
CA ILE A 171 -4.56 -3.55 -8.61
C ILE A 171 -4.24 -2.34 -9.49
N LYS A 172 -3.95 -1.21 -8.86
CA LYS A 172 -3.66 0.08 -9.52
C LYS A 172 -2.19 0.44 -9.48
N MET A 173 -1.47 -0.10 -8.51
CA MET A 173 -0.08 0.24 -8.25
C MET A 173 0.72 -1.01 -7.88
N PHE A 174 1.98 -1.01 -8.28
CA PHE A 174 2.97 -2.00 -7.89
C PHE A 174 4.14 -1.27 -7.21
N LYS A 175 4.39 -1.57 -5.94
CA LYS A 175 5.52 -1.05 -5.18
C LYS A 175 6.63 -2.10 -5.16
N HIS A 176 7.73 -1.78 -5.85
CA HIS A 176 8.85 -2.68 -6.06
C HIS A 176 10.00 -2.38 -5.09
N GLU A 177 10.38 -3.39 -4.32
CA GLU A 177 11.46 -3.29 -3.32
C GLU A 177 12.37 -4.54 -3.33
N ASP A 178 12.27 -5.40 -4.35
CA ASP A 178 13.20 -6.52 -4.55
C ASP A 178 14.58 -6.00 -4.98
N CYS A 179 15.65 -6.60 -4.49
CA CYS A 179 17.02 -6.17 -4.75
C CYS A 179 17.91 -7.39 -5.09
N PRO A 180 18.64 -7.32 -6.21
CA PRO A 180 18.72 -6.27 -7.24
C PRO A 180 17.52 -6.30 -8.19
N GLY A 181 16.76 -5.19 -8.28
CA GLY A 181 15.44 -5.15 -8.89
C GLY A 181 15.35 -4.59 -10.32
N HIS A 182 16.42 -4.00 -10.86
CA HIS A 182 16.38 -3.26 -12.12
C HIS A 182 15.85 -4.06 -13.32
N ARG A 183 16.21 -5.36 -13.43
CA ARG A 183 15.72 -6.23 -14.51
C ARG A 183 14.21 -6.47 -14.38
N LYS A 184 13.74 -6.73 -13.17
CA LYS A 184 12.29 -6.92 -12.89
C LYS A 184 11.50 -5.66 -13.24
N LEU A 185 11.94 -4.49 -12.78
CA LEU A 185 11.34 -3.19 -13.13
C LEU A 185 11.29 -2.95 -14.64
N SER A 186 12.42 -3.18 -15.34
CA SER A 186 12.48 -3.00 -16.79
C SER A 186 11.53 -3.92 -17.53
N SER A 187 11.38 -5.17 -17.08
CA SER A 187 10.47 -6.14 -17.67
C SER A 187 9.01 -5.75 -17.45
N LEU A 188 8.65 -5.37 -16.22
CA LEU A 188 7.28 -4.95 -15.89
C LEU A 188 6.87 -3.68 -16.65
N ARG A 189 7.78 -2.72 -16.81
CA ARG A 189 7.49 -1.50 -17.60
C ARG A 189 7.31 -1.76 -19.10
N ARG A 190 7.88 -2.83 -19.63
CA ARG A 190 7.74 -3.21 -21.04
C ARG A 190 6.56 -4.16 -21.29
N ALA A 191 6.05 -4.81 -20.28
CA ALA A 191 4.99 -5.82 -20.39
C ALA A 191 3.75 -5.30 -21.15
N PRO A 192 3.24 -4.06 -20.95
CA PRO A 192 2.11 -3.56 -21.71
C PRO A 192 2.31 -3.56 -23.21
N GLN A 193 3.53 -3.27 -23.69
CA GLN A 193 3.86 -3.27 -25.10
C GLN A 193 4.25 -4.67 -25.62
N ALA A 194 4.78 -5.53 -24.76
CA ALA A 194 5.33 -6.83 -25.16
C ALA A 194 4.30 -7.95 -25.16
N ASP A 195 3.40 -7.99 -24.17
CA ASP A 195 2.46 -9.07 -23.94
C ASP A 195 1.01 -8.64 -23.67
N GLY A 196 0.73 -7.32 -23.76
CA GLY A 196 -0.60 -6.76 -23.54
C GLY A 196 -1.03 -6.72 -22.07
N THR A 197 -0.11 -6.87 -21.12
CA THR A 197 -0.39 -6.70 -19.69
C THR A 197 -0.95 -5.30 -19.45
N ARG A 198 -2.02 -5.19 -18.67
CA ARG A 198 -2.61 -3.91 -18.31
C ARG A 198 -1.59 -3.01 -17.60
N PRO A 199 -1.50 -1.71 -17.93
CA PRO A 199 -0.60 -0.80 -17.23
C PRO A 199 -1.04 -0.60 -15.77
N VAL A 200 -0.06 -0.42 -14.90
CA VAL A 200 -0.22 0.00 -13.50
C VAL A 200 0.84 1.03 -13.15
N SER A 201 0.58 1.84 -12.13
CA SER A 201 1.64 2.68 -11.56
C SER A 201 2.75 1.80 -10.96
N ILE A 202 4.01 2.12 -11.21
CA ILE A 202 5.15 1.42 -10.62
C ILE A 202 5.95 2.41 -9.80
N LEU A 203 6.03 2.16 -8.49
CA LEU A 203 6.89 2.89 -7.57
C LEU A 203 8.04 2.00 -7.10
N SER A 204 9.25 2.57 -7.01
CA SER A 204 10.39 1.91 -6.40
C SER A 204 10.50 2.35 -4.94
N GLY A 205 10.63 1.39 -4.03
CA GLY A 205 10.88 1.67 -2.62
C GLY A 205 12.36 1.60 -2.23
N ASN A 206 13.21 1.19 -3.17
CA ASN A 206 14.67 1.21 -3.03
C ASN A 206 15.20 2.45 -3.76
N GLY A 207 15.84 3.35 -3.01
CA GLY A 207 16.48 4.54 -3.56
C GLY A 207 17.74 4.25 -4.37
#